data_9eec00a33f601e504a1cd2c3e886f814
#
_entry.id   9eec00a33f601e504a1cd2c3e886f814
#
_cell.length_a   1.000
_cell.length_b   1.000
_cell.length_c   1.000
_cell.angle_alpha   90.00
_cell.angle_beta   90.00
_cell.angle_gamma   90.00
#
_symmetry.space_group_name_H-M   'P 1'
#
loop_
_entity.id
_entity.type
_entity.pdbx_description
1 polymer ?
#
loop_
_entity_poly.entity_id
_entity_poly.type
_entity_poly.pdbx_seq_one_letter_code
_entity_poly.pdbx_strand_id
1 'polypeptide(L)'
;MQIGGALERTIRKVRRANPRYRPVRTAKHDIKDGFYRMFLRATECPRLALVPPRYEGEEPLIAIPMSCTMGWAQSPPTFCTMSETICDIASFNFELDPYSLPVHRLEEAAYPMDNLERDPKPEPRGDEDNEAAKRLAKVGGVTLTPEDPDEYRDVPPSNLTATKPLAMNDVFVDDFIQAGQGGTKRMRALRRHLLTAVDQVLSQPLPSEELRNEAISLKKFLKGDGSWGARKLILGWILDTL
;
A
#
# COMPACT_ATOMS: atom_id res chain seq x y z
N MET A 1 -16.13 8.00 -4.84
CA MET A 1 -16.11 6.77 -4.05
C MET A 1 -16.10 5.57 -5.00
N GLN A 2 -15.06 4.74 -4.96
CA GLN A 2 -14.82 3.67 -5.94
C GLN A 2 -15.03 2.26 -5.35
N ILE A 3 -15.88 2.14 -4.35
CA ILE A 3 -16.21 0.87 -3.71
C ILE A 3 -16.73 -0.11 -4.76
N GLY A 4 -16.31 -1.34 -4.72
CA GLY A 4 -16.80 -2.42 -5.57
C GLY A 4 -16.00 -2.71 -6.84
N GLY A 5 -15.17 -1.77 -7.31
CA GLY A 5 -14.36 -1.96 -8.51
C GLY A 5 -12.89 -2.33 -8.28
N ALA A 6 -12.43 -2.48 -7.01
CA ALA A 6 -11.02 -2.65 -6.69
C ALA A 6 -10.39 -3.89 -7.34
N LEU A 7 -11.06 -5.03 -7.27
CA LEU A 7 -10.55 -6.26 -7.89
C LEU A 7 -10.47 -6.14 -9.43
N GLU A 8 -11.50 -5.58 -10.06
CA GLU A 8 -11.50 -5.35 -11.50
C GLU A 8 -10.39 -4.40 -11.93
N ARG A 9 -10.21 -3.28 -11.21
CA ARG A 9 -9.13 -2.32 -11.47
C ARG A 9 -7.76 -2.99 -11.33
N THR A 10 -7.58 -3.79 -10.29
CA THR A 10 -6.35 -4.55 -10.04
C THR A 10 -6.07 -5.51 -11.19
N ILE A 11 -7.03 -6.36 -11.57
CA ILE A 11 -6.89 -7.31 -12.68
C ILE A 11 -6.58 -6.58 -13.98
N ARG A 12 -7.28 -5.49 -14.27
CA ARG A 12 -7.07 -4.69 -15.48
C ARG A 12 -5.66 -4.11 -15.54
N LYS A 13 -5.13 -3.58 -14.44
CA LYS A 13 -3.77 -3.03 -14.36
C LYS A 13 -2.71 -4.13 -14.47
N VAL A 14 -2.89 -5.26 -13.78
CA VAL A 14 -2.00 -6.43 -13.89
C VAL A 14 -1.92 -6.94 -15.33
N ARG A 15 -3.07 -7.10 -16.01
CA ARG A 15 -3.11 -7.55 -17.41
C ARG A 15 -2.46 -6.59 -18.42
N ARG A 16 -2.39 -5.30 -18.08
CA ARG A 16 -1.75 -4.26 -18.92
C ARG A 16 -0.30 -4.02 -18.54
N ALA A 17 0.20 -4.66 -17.49
CA ALA A 17 1.57 -4.52 -17.05
C ALA A 17 2.53 -5.03 -18.12
N ASN A 18 3.60 -4.29 -18.37
CA ASN A 18 4.58 -4.64 -19.37
C ASN A 18 5.55 -5.69 -18.81
N PRO A 19 5.62 -6.91 -19.37
CA PRO A 19 6.45 -7.98 -18.83
C PRO A 19 7.96 -7.70 -18.87
N ARG A 20 8.40 -6.68 -19.64
CA ARG A 20 9.82 -6.26 -19.63
C ARG A 20 10.30 -5.75 -18.27
N TYR A 21 9.39 -5.27 -17.42
CA TYR A 21 9.70 -4.70 -16.11
C TYR A 21 9.68 -5.71 -14.97
N ARG A 22 9.88 -6.99 -15.24
CA ARG A 22 9.76 -8.12 -14.30
C ARG A 22 8.32 -8.57 -14.05
N PRO A 23 8.12 -9.75 -13.45
CA PRO A 23 6.80 -10.25 -13.12
C PRO A 23 6.10 -9.33 -12.10
N VAL A 24 4.79 -9.18 -12.26
CA VAL A 24 3.98 -8.46 -11.27
C VAL A 24 3.98 -9.23 -9.95
N ARG A 25 4.07 -8.52 -8.85
CA ARG A 25 3.89 -9.05 -7.50
C ARG A 25 2.82 -8.24 -6.80
N THR A 26 2.11 -8.90 -5.90
CA THR A 26 1.03 -8.29 -5.13
C THR A 26 1.29 -8.44 -3.65
N ALA A 27 0.81 -7.45 -2.87
CA ALA A 27 0.76 -7.47 -1.42
C ALA A 27 -0.60 -6.95 -0.97
N LYS A 28 -1.00 -7.33 0.23
CA LYS A 28 -2.25 -6.91 0.83
C LYS A 28 -2.00 -6.39 2.24
N HIS A 29 -2.69 -5.33 2.61
CA HIS A 29 -2.60 -4.76 3.95
C HIS A 29 -4.01 -4.51 4.48
N ASP A 30 -4.26 -4.92 5.70
CA ASP A 30 -5.57 -4.85 6.33
C ASP A 30 -5.51 -3.88 7.51
N ILE A 31 -6.49 -3.01 7.61
CA ILE A 31 -6.61 -2.09 8.74
C ILE A 31 -7.35 -2.79 9.88
N LYS A 32 -6.70 -2.82 11.03
CA LYS A 32 -7.30 -3.35 12.25
C LYS A 32 -8.32 -2.36 12.79
N ASP A 33 -9.51 -2.84 13.10
CA ASP A 33 -10.59 -2.07 13.73
C ASP A 33 -10.96 -0.81 12.93
N GLY A 34 -10.96 -0.90 11.58
CA GLY A 34 -11.01 0.21 10.64
C GLY A 34 -12.04 1.29 10.98
N PHE A 35 -13.33 0.95 11.11
CA PHE A 35 -14.37 1.92 11.43
C PHE A 35 -14.17 2.59 12.79
N TYR A 36 -13.68 1.86 13.78
CA TYR A 36 -13.47 2.38 15.13
C TYR A 36 -12.29 3.37 15.22
N ARG A 37 -11.49 3.49 14.17
CA ARG A 37 -10.43 4.52 14.06
C ARG A 37 -10.95 5.87 13.59
N MET A 38 -12.19 5.94 13.12
CA MET A 38 -12.84 7.15 12.66
C MET A 38 -13.68 7.75 13.78
N PHE A 39 -13.12 8.72 14.51
CA PHE A 39 -13.84 9.39 15.59
C PHE A 39 -14.94 10.29 15.06
N LEU A 40 -16.08 10.25 15.75
CA LEU A 40 -17.22 11.11 15.48
C LEU A 40 -17.04 12.46 16.20
N ARG A 41 -17.66 13.48 15.65
CA ARG A 41 -17.82 14.73 16.39
C ARG A 41 -18.69 14.48 17.63
N ALA A 42 -18.35 15.10 18.76
CA ALA A 42 -19.08 14.92 20.01
C ALA A 42 -20.59 15.17 19.86
N THR A 43 -20.98 16.10 18.98
CA THR A 43 -22.39 16.43 18.67
C THR A 43 -23.13 15.30 17.93
N GLU A 44 -22.41 14.41 17.24
CA GLU A 44 -22.99 13.28 16.48
C GLU A 44 -23.08 12.00 17.31
N CYS A 45 -22.22 11.85 18.32
CA CYS A 45 -22.16 10.63 19.14
C CYS A 45 -23.52 10.25 19.77
N PRO A 46 -24.33 11.18 20.34
CA PRO A 46 -25.62 10.83 20.92
C PRO A 46 -26.64 10.28 19.93
N ARG A 47 -26.50 10.58 18.63
CA ARG A 47 -27.39 10.06 17.59
C ARG A 47 -27.25 8.56 17.36
N LEU A 48 -26.12 8.01 17.74
CA LEU A 48 -25.82 6.58 17.64
C LEU A 48 -25.93 5.87 18.99
N ALA A 49 -26.41 6.57 20.02
CA ALA A 49 -26.62 5.99 21.34
C ALA A 49 -27.60 4.81 21.26
N LEU A 50 -27.30 3.77 22.01
CA LEU A 50 -28.14 2.60 22.11
C LEU A 50 -28.33 2.20 23.56
N VAL A 51 -29.48 1.63 23.85
CA VAL A 51 -29.80 1.05 25.14
C VAL A 51 -29.73 -0.47 25.00
N PRO A 52 -28.73 -1.13 25.62
CA PRO A 52 -28.65 -2.58 25.59
C PRO A 52 -29.84 -3.21 26.34
N PRO A 53 -30.23 -4.44 25.99
CA PRO A 53 -31.20 -5.19 26.76
C PRO A 53 -30.78 -5.27 28.24
N ARG A 54 -31.76 -5.16 29.15
CA ARG A 54 -31.53 -5.23 30.59
C ARG A 54 -32.43 -6.31 31.22
N TYR A 55 -31.98 -6.84 32.35
CA TYR A 55 -32.81 -7.69 33.19
C TYR A 55 -33.67 -6.87 34.15
N GLU A 56 -34.69 -7.48 34.69
CA GLU A 56 -35.57 -6.84 35.67
C GLU A 56 -34.78 -6.44 36.91
N GLY A 57 -34.91 -5.14 37.33
CA GLY A 57 -34.19 -4.62 38.47
C GLY A 57 -32.83 -3.96 38.17
N GLU A 58 -32.33 -4.04 36.92
CA GLU A 58 -31.11 -3.36 36.54
C GLU A 58 -31.38 -1.89 36.16
N GLU A 59 -30.42 -1.01 36.49
CA GLU A 59 -30.43 0.38 36.03
C GLU A 59 -30.23 0.42 34.48
N PRO A 60 -30.93 1.35 33.80
CA PRO A 60 -30.76 1.49 32.33
C PRO A 60 -29.36 2.02 32.02
N LEU A 61 -28.68 1.34 31.10
CA LEU A 61 -27.41 1.78 30.54
C LEU A 61 -27.63 2.41 29.17
N ILE A 62 -26.88 3.47 28.87
CA ILE A 62 -26.81 4.07 27.56
C ILE A 62 -25.37 3.94 27.07
N ALA A 63 -25.17 3.23 25.97
CA ALA A 63 -23.89 3.17 25.29
C ALA A 63 -23.83 4.23 24.20
N ILE A 64 -22.84 5.11 24.27
CA ILE A 64 -22.63 6.18 23.31
C ILE A 64 -21.33 5.90 22.56
N PRO A 65 -21.39 5.48 21.29
CA PRO A 65 -20.18 5.24 20.49
C PRO A 65 -19.50 6.57 20.17
N MET A 66 -18.18 6.60 20.35
CA MET A 66 -17.34 7.77 20.05
C MET A 66 -16.72 7.71 18.64
N SER A 67 -16.94 6.61 17.93
CA SER A 67 -16.40 6.36 16.59
C SER A 67 -17.46 5.79 15.67
N CYS A 68 -17.15 5.71 14.37
CA CYS A 68 -18.01 5.06 13.39
C CYS A 68 -18.31 3.62 13.80
N THR A 69 -19.59 3.25 13.81
CA THR A 69 -20.03 1.92 14.22
C THR A 69 -20.35 1.04 13.01
N MET A 70 -20.12 -0.26 13.14
CA MET A 70 -20.69 -1.21 12.20
C MET A 70 -22.21 -1.13 12.23
N GLY A 71 -22.85 -1.18 11.05
CA GLY A 71 -24.30 -1.06 10.91
C GLY A 71 -24.80 0.37 10.71
N TRP A 72 -24.03 1.40 10.98
CA TRP A 72 -24.41 2.76 10.60
C TRP A 72 -24.16 3.00 9.11
N ALA A 73 -25.18 3.41 8.38
CA ALA A 73 -25.15 3.55 6.91
C ALA A 73 -24.06 4.53 6.41
N GLN A 74 -23.66 5.50 7.23
CA GLN A 74 -22.60 6.46 6.87
C GLN A 74 -21.19 5.97 7.22
N SER A 75 -21.03 4.88 7.98
CA SER A 75 -19.71 4.38 8.32
C SER A 75 -18.91 3.91 7.10
N PRO A 76 -19.44 3.08 6.18
CA PRO A 76 -18.70 2.68 4.99
C PRO A 76 -18.27 3.84 4.10
N PRO A 77 -19.14 4.78 3.69
CA PRO A 77 -18.71 5.90 2.85
C PRO A 77 -17.67 6.79 3.52
N THR A 78 -17.82 7.06 4.83
CA THR A 78 -16.85 7.87 5.57
C THR A 78 -15.48 7.19 5.62
N PHE A 79 -15.47 5.89 5.93
CA PHE A 79 -14.24 5.12 6.00
C PHE A 79 -13.58 4.98 4.61
N CYS A 80 -14.36 4.75 3.56
CA CYS A 80 -13.82 4.64 2.21
C CYS A 80 -13.18 5.93 1.72
N THR A 81 -13.72 7.09 2.07
CA THR A 81 -13.09 8.38 1.76
C THR A 81 -11.69 8.45 2.38
N MET A 82 -11.54 8.04 3.63
CA MET A 82 -10.25 8.00 4.32
C MET A 82 -9.30 7.00 3.68
N SER A 83 -9.75 5.78 3.41
CA SER A 83 -8.88 4.74 2.84
C SER A 83 -8.49 5.04 1.38
N GLU A 84 -9.38 5.62 0.57
CA GLU A 84 -9.04 6.12 -0.77
C GLU A 84 -8.00 7.26 -0.68
N THR A 85 -8.12 8.17 0.29
CA THR A 85 -7.14 9.24 0.53
C THR A 85 -5.75 8.67 0.86
N ILE A 86 -5.69 7.62 1.67
CA ILE A 86 -4.40 6.94 1.96
C ILE A 86 -3.76 6.41 0.67
N CYS A 87 -4.54 5.76 -0.21
CA CYS A 87 -4.04 5.28 -1.50
C CYS A 87 -3.53 6.41 -2.39
N ASP A 88 -4.25 7.53 -2.43
CA ASP A 88 -3.87 8.69 -3.23
C ASP A 88 -2.57 9.32 -2.73
N ILE A 89 -2.43 9.51 -1.41
CA ILE A 89 -1.20 10.01 -0.79
C ILE A 89 -0.02 9.08 -1.09
N ALA A 90 -0.21 7.76 -0.89
CA ALA A 90 0.84 6.78 -1.14
C ALA A 90 1.29 6.77 -2.60
N SER A 91 0.34 6.82 -3.53
CA SER A 91 0.61 6.82 -4.97
C SER A 91 1.29 8.12 -5.41
N PHE A 92 0.79 9.27 -4.98
CA PHE A 92 1.36 10.57 -5.31
C PHE A 92 2.80 10.70 -4.82
N ASN A 93 3.06 10.36 -3.55
CA ASN A 93 4.40 10.46 -2.97
C ASN A 93 5.38 9.48 -3.64
N PHE A 94 4.93 8.27 -3.98
CA PHE A 94 5.76 7.30 -4.69
C PHE A 94 6.11 7.77 -6.11
N GLU A 95 5.17 8.38 -6.83
CA GLU A 95 5.44 8.94 -8.16
C GLU A 95 6.38 10.15 -8.12
N LEU A 96 6.29 10.97 -7.06
CA LEU A 96 7.12 12.15 -6.89
C LEU A 96 8.57 11.79 -6.58
N ASP A 97 8.80 10.94 -5.59
CA ASP A 97 10.10 10.41 -5.22
C ASP A 97 9.98 9.05 -4.52
N PRO A 98 10.17 7.94 -5.26
CA PRO A 98 10.03 6.60 -4.70
C PRO A 98 10.94 6.30 -3.51
N TYR A 99 12.08 6.97 -3.40
CA TYR A 99 13.13 6.63 -2.45
C TYR A 99 13.35 7.67 -1.34
N SER A 100 12.47 8.66 -1.22
CA SER A 100 12.55 9.76 -0.24
C SER A 100 12.35 9.31 1.21
N LEU A 101 11.60 8.23 1.43
CA LEU A 101 11.20 7.82 2.77
C LEU A 101 12.22 6.89 3.44
N PRO A 102 12.44 7.06 4.77
CA PRO A 102 13.21 6.11 5.56
C PRO A 102 12.47 4.75 5.66
N VAL A 103 13.19 3.70 6.04
CA VAL A 103 12.59 2.38 6.27
C VAL A 103 11.50 2.48 7.33
N HIS A 104 10.32 1.96 7.00
CA HIS A 104 9.19 1.97 7.91
C HIS A 104 9.34 0.87 8.98
N ARG A 105 8.92 1.13 10.23
CA ARG A 105 9.06 0.20 11.37
C ARG A 105 8.49 -1.21 11.14
N LEU A 106 7.44 -1.33 10.33
CA LEU A 106 6.80 -2.62 10.03
C LEU A 106 7.42 -3.32 8.80
N GLU A 107 8.19 -2.62 8.00
CA GLU A 107 8.62 -3.10 6.69
C GLU A 107 9.51 -4.35 6.80
N GLU A 108 10.44 -4.36 7.75
CA GLU A 108 11.39 -5.47 7.92
C GLU A 108 10.71 -6.79 8.27
N ALA A 109 9.57 -6.74 8.95
CA ALA A 109 8.79 -7.92 9.31
C ALA A 109 8.23 -8.69 8.09
N ALA A 110 8.07 -8.02 6.95
CA ALA A 110 7.62 -8.65 5.71
C ALA A 110 8.77 -9.25 4.87
N TYR A 111 10.02 -8.82 5.08
CA TYR A 111 11.16 -9.23 4.25
C TYR A 111 11.38 -10.74 4.14
N PRO A 112 11.27 -11.54 5.22
CA PRO A 112 11.49 -12.99 5.12
C PRO A 112 10.53 -13.72 4.20
N MET A 113 9.34 -13.15 3.98
CA MET A 113 8.28 -13.75 3.15
C MET A 113 8.14 -13.07 1.79
N ASP A 114 8.93 -12.04 1.50
CA ASP A 114 8.94 -11.39 0.20
C ASP A 114 9.47 -12.36 -0.88
N ASN A 115 8.65 -12.65 -1.86
CA ASN A 115 9.07 -13.40 -3.06
C ASN A 115 9.47 -12.41 -4.16
N LEU A 116 10.59 -11.76 -3.95
CA LEU A 116 11.18 -10.79 -4.87
C LEU A 116 12.46 -11.35 -5.47
N GLU A 117 12.68 -11.09 -6.75
CA GLU A 117 13.97 -11.34 -7.37
C GLU A 117 15.03 -10.42 -6.74
N ARG A 118 16.20 -10.97 -6.45
CA ARG A 118 17.33 -10.17 -5.97
C ARG A 118 17.73 -9.18 -7.05
N ASP A 119 17.98 -7.95 -6.64
CA ASP A 119 18.61 -6.99 -7.54
C ASP A 119 19.98 -7.54 -7.95
N PRO A 120 20.37 -7.52 -9.25
CA PRO A 120 21.68 -7.93 -9.66
C PRO A 120 22.71 -7.11 -8.88
N LYS A 121 23.79 -7.75 -8.47
CA LYS A 121 24.92 -7.01 -7.91
C LYS A 121 25.39 -6.04 -8.99
N PRO A 122 25.59 -4.75 -8.67
CA PRO A 122 26.18 -3.83 -9.64
C PRO A 122 27.52 -4.45 -10.08
N GLU A 123 27.64 -4.76 -11.35
CA GLU A 123 28.93 -5.16 -11.91
C GLU A 123 29.91 -4.02 -11.63
N PRO A 124 31.15 -4.32 -11.22
CA PRO A 124 32.15 -3.29 -11.10
C PRO A 124 32.29 -2.61 -12.46
N ARG A 125 31.85 -1.37 -12.57
CA ARG A 125 31.96 -0.58 -13.79
C ARG A 125 33.45 -0.53 -14.14
N GLY A 126 33.82 -1.12 -15.28
CA GLY A 126 35.14 -0.97 -15.82
C GLY A 126 35.42 0.51 -16.05
N ASP A 127 36.68 0.92 -15.91
CA ASP A 127 37.10 2.32 -16.10
C ASP A 127 36.74 2.91 -17.46
N GLU A 128 36.49 2.04 -18.47
CA GLU A 128 36.05 2.44 -19.83
C GLU A 128 34.65 3.04 -19.87
N ASP A 129 33.71 2.57 -19.04
CA ASP A 129 32.35 3.11 -18.99
C ASP A 129 32.29 4.51 -18.35
N ASN A 130 33.23 4.84 -17.49
CA ASN A 130 33.35 6.16 -16.88
C ASN A 130 33.77 7.25 -17.92
N GLU A 131 34.53 6.89 -18.94
CA GLU A 131 34.93 7.82 -20.00
C GLU A 131 33.78 8.07 -20.98
N ALA A 132 32.97 7.07 -21.31
CA ALA A 132 31.78 7.20 -22.16
C ALA A 132 30.71 8.07 -21.45
N ALA A 133 30.47 7.85 -20.17
CA ALA A 133 29.55 8.64 -19.37
C ALA A 133 30.00 10.10 -19.23
N LYS A 134 31.31 10.35 -19.08
CA LYS A 134 31.89 11.73 -19.05
C LYS A 134 31.77 12.45 -20.41
N ARG A 135 31.83 11.72 -21.52
CA ARG A 135 31.64 12.27 -22.88
C ARG A 135 30.16 12.62 -23.12
N LEU A 136 29.22 11.79 -22.70
CA LEU A 136 27.78 12.06 -22.81
C LEU A 136 27.32 13.22 -21.92
N ALA A 137 27.87 13.36 -20.71
CA ALA A 137 27.59 14.50 -19.83
C ALA A 137 28.08 15.85 -20.36
N LYS A 138 29.02 15.83 -21.32
CA LYS A 138 29.57 17.06 -21.95
C LYS A 138 28.77 17.57 -23.16
N VAL A 139 27.83 16.77 -23.70
CA VAL A 139 27.15 17.04 -24.97
C VAL A 139 25.70 17.53 -24.83
N GLY A 140 25.16 17.63 -23.65
CA GLY A 140 23.84 18.22 -23.48
C GLY A 140 23.39 18.24 -22.03
N GLY A 141 23.04 19.41 -21.56
CA GLY A 141 22.62 19.70 -20.19
C GLY A 141 21.30 19.03 -19.74
N VAL A 142 21.15 17.75 -20.02
CA VAL A 142 20.10 16.88 -19.46
C VAL A 142 20.82 15.99 -18.46
N THR A 143 20.67 16.29 -17.18
CA THR A 143 21.03 15.37 -16.11
C THR A 143 20.06 14.20 -16.20
N LEU A 144 20.44 13.14 -16.93
CA LEU A 144 19.79 11.86 -16.83
C LEU A 144 20.08 11.38 -15.39
N THR A 145 19.09 11.46 -14.52
CA THR A 145 19.10 10.65 -13.31
C THR A 145 19.38 9.22 -13.74
N PRO A 146 20.30 8.49 -13.10
CA PRO A 146 20.51 7.08 -13.39
C PRO A 146 19.17 6.39 -13.18
N GLU A 147 18.49 6.04 -14.25
CA GLU A 147 17.37 5.12 -14.20
C GLU A 147 17.94 3.84 -13.60
N ASP A 148 17.20 3.24 -12.68
CA ASP A 148 17.62 2.00 -12.00
C ASP A 148 17.95 0.97 -13.10
N PRO A 149 19.21 0.54 -13.29
CA PRO A 149 19.60 -0.32 -14.40
C PRO A 149 18.87 -1.66 -14.41
N ASP A 150 18.17 -1.98 -13.32
CA ASP A 150 17.34 -3.18 -13.18
C ASP A 150 15.90 -3.03 -13.68
N GLU A 151 15.48 -1.84 -14.07
CA GLU A 151 14.12 -1.63 -14.59
C GLU A 151 13.90 -2.18 -16.00
N TYR A 152 14.96 -2.44 -16.76
CA TYR A 152 14.85 -2.77 -18.18
C TYR A 152 15.56 -4.08 -18.53
N ARG A 153 14.80 -5.14 -18.80
CA ARG A 153 15.29 -6.27 -19.57
C ARG A 153 15.05 -5.98 -21.07
N ASP A 154 15.99 -6.37 -21.92
CA ASP A 154 15.87 -6.26 -23.37
C ASP A 154 14.74 -7.18 -23.91
N VAL A 155 13.52 -6.68 -23.83
CA VAL A 155 12.37 -7.26 -24.54
C VAL A 155 12.07 -6.35 -25.73
N PRO A 156 11.98 -6.87 -26.95
CA PRO A 156 11.71 -6.05 -28.12
C PRO A 156 10.40 -5.26 -27.95
N PRO A 157 10.36 -4.00 -28.39
CA PRO A 157 9.16 -3.17 -28.30
C PRO A 157 8.08 -3.77 -29.18
N SER A 158 7.11 -4.40 -28.58
CA SER A 158 5.88 -4.82 -29.24
C SER A 158 4.72 -4.23 -28.47
N ASN A 159 3.59 -4.02 -29.05
CA ASN A 159 2.25 -3.61 -28.61
C ASN A 159 1.98 -3.45 -27.09
N LEU A 160 2.96 -3.03 -26.32
CA LEU A 160 2.93 -2.93 -24.86
C LEU A 160 2.17 -1.67 -24.44
N THR A 161 1.19 -1.83 -23.60
CA THR A 161 0.31 -0.74 -23.15
C THR A 161 0.91 0.13 -22.06
N ALA A 162 1.86 -0.40 -21.27
CA ALA A 162 2.52 0.34 -20.19
C ALA A 162 3.95 0.74 -20.58
N THR A 163 4.26 2.02 -20.41
CA THR A 163 5.59 2.61 -20.66
C THR A 163 6.46 2.69 -19.40
N LYS A 164 5.90 2.39 -18.24
CA LYS A 164 6.57 2.40 -16.95
C LYS A 164 6.25 1.12 -16.18
N PRO A 165 7.13 0.67 -15.27
CA PRO A 165 6.83 -0.45 -14.40
C PRO A 165 5.61 -0.18 -13.52
N LEU A 166 4.78 -1.19 -13.33
CA LEU A 166 3.56 -1.06 -12.54
C LEU A 166 3.88 -0.63 -11.11
N ALA A 167 3.17 0.39 -10.65
CA ALA A 167 3.06 0.76 -9.25
C ALA A 167 1.60 1.11 -8.99
N MET A 168 0.95 0.37 -8.11
CA MET A 168 -0.46 0.54 -7.84
C MET A 168 -0.75 0.37 -6.36
N ASN A 169 -1.47 1.33 -5.82
CA ASN A 169 -2.21 1.20 -4.58
C ASN A 169 -3.69 1.27 -4.92
N ASP A 170 -4.48 0.39 -4.35
CA ASP A 170 -5.94 0.40 -4.45
C ASP A 170 -6.52 -0.11 -3.13
N VAL A 171 -7.80 0.11 -2.89
CA VAL A 171 -8.43 -0.28 -1.65
C VAL A 171 -9.87 -0.74 -1.85
N PHE A 172 -10.26 -1.74 -1.09
CA PHE A 172 -11.64 -2.13 -0.92
C PHE A 172 -11.98 -2.06 0.57
N VAL A 173 -12.62 -0.97 0.98
CA VAL A 173 -12.96 -0.66 2.38
C VAL A 173 -11.69 -0.60 3.24
N ASP A 174 -11.33 -1.67 3.95
CA ASP A 174 -10.18 -1.81 4.86
C ASP A 174 -9.04 -2.67 4.29
N ASP A 175 -9.27 -3.33 3.17
CA ASP A 175 -8.28 -4.14 2.46
C ASP A 175 -7.50 -3.31 1.43
N PHE A 176 -6.29 -2.89 1.73
CA PHE A 176 -5.39 -2.26 0.78
C PHE A 176 -4.70 -3.28 -0.10
N ILE A 177 -4.71 -3.05 -1.40
CA ILE A 177 -4.16 -3.93 -2.42
C ILE A 177 -3.02 -3.18 -3.10
N GLN A 178 -1.83 -3.76 -3.06
CA GLN A 178 -0.70 -3.26 -3.83
C GLN A 178 -0.37 -4.23 -4.97
N ALA A 179 -0.07 -3.69 -6.14
CA ALA A 179 0.52 -4.45 -7.25
C ALA A 179 1.68 -3.65 -7.83
N GLY A 180 2.79 -4.32 -8.11
CA GLY A 180 3.98 -3.64 -8.59
C GLY A 180 4.91 -4.54 -9.40
N GLN A 181 5.82 -3.90 -10.12
CA GLN A 181 6.91 -4.49 -10.87
C GLN A 181 8.22 -3.78 -10.52
N GLY A 182 9.34 -4.46 -10.65
CA GLY A 182 10.67 -3.93 -10.43
C GLY A 182 11.50 -4.74 -9.44
N GLY A 183 12.69 -4.26 -9.14
CA GLY A 183 13.61 -4.88 -8.19
C GLY A 183 13.17 -4.72 -6.72
N THR A 184 13.88 -5.40 -5.85
CA THR A 184 13.59 -5.45 -4.41
C THR A 184 13.51 -4.04 -3.79
N LYS A 185 14.42 -3.14 -4.18
CA LYS A 185 14.45 -1.77 -3.68
C LYS A 185 13.16 -1.01 -4.01
N ARG A 186 12.71 -1.08 -5.27
CA ARG A 186 11.48 -0.43 -5.73
C ARG A 186 10.23 -1.01 -5.06
N MET A 187 10.13 -2.33 -4.98
CA MET A 187 8.98 -3.00 -4.38
C MET A 187 8.85 -2.67 -2.88
N ARG A 188 9.96 -2.64 -2.17
CA ARG A 188 9.99 -2.22 -0.76
C ARG A 188 9.61 -0.75 -0.61
N ALA A 189 10.09 0.12 -1.50
CA ALA A 189 9.71 1.53 -1.52
C ALA A 189 8.19 1.70 -1.72
N LEU A 190 7.58 0.96 -2.65
CA LEU A 190 6.13 1.01 -2.87
C LEU A 190 5.34 0.64 -1.61
N ARG A 191 5.72 -0.44 -0.91
CA ARG A 191 5.13 -0.81 0.39
C ARG A 191 5.31 0.29 1.43
N ARG A 192 6.51 0.85 1.52
CA ARG A 192 6.86 1.91 2.47
C ARG A 192 5.97 3.13 2.34
N HIS A 193 5.72 3.58 1.12
CA HIS A 193 4.84 4.72 0.89
C HIS A 193 3.42 4.46 1.37
N LEU A 194 2.88 3.25 1.19
CA LEU A 194 1.56 2.92 1.74
C LEU A 194 1.56 2.91 3.26
N LEU A 195 2.53 2.23 3.90
CA LEU A 195 2.62 2.18 5.37
C LEU A 195 2.77 3.58 5.98
N THR A 196 3.59 4.43 5.36
CA THR A 196 3.76 5.82 5.81
C THR A 196 2.47 6.64 5.62
N ALA A 197 1.76 6.46 4.52
CA ALA A 197 0.48 7.15 4.29
C ALA A 197 -0.59 6.71 5.31
N VAL A 198 -0.61 5.43 5.68
CA VAL A 198 -1.46 4.93 6.78
C VAL A 198 -1.13 5.66 8.08
N ASP A 199 0.14 5.79 8.44
CA ASP A 199 0.56 6.51 9.64
C ASP A 199 0.21 8.01 9.60
N GLN A 200 0.33 8.64 8.44
CA GLN A 200 -0.02 10.05 8.28
C GLN A 200 -1.51 10.34 8.51
N VAL A 201 -2.37 9.41 8.10
CA VAL A 201 -3.83 9.60 8.19
C VAL A 201 -4.41 9.05 9.49
N LEU A 202 -3.95 7.87 9.92
CA LEU A 202 -4.48 7.20 11.13
C LEU A 202 -3.63 7.43 12.38
N SER A 203 -2.51 8.13 12.24
CA SER A 203 -1.45 8.34 13.22
C SER A 203 -0.84 7.03 13.74
N GLN A 204 0.47 7.02 13.91
CA GLN A 204 1.13 5.88 14.53
C GLN A 204 0.86 5.87 16.04
N PRO A 205 0.82 4.69 16.68
CA PRO A 205 0.71 4.62 18.12
C PRO A 205 1.97 5.21 18.79
N LEU A 206 1.76 6.04 19.81
CA LEU A 206 2.84 6.55 20.63
C LEU A 206 3.15 5.56 21.77
N PRO A 207 4.40 5.48 22.24
CA PRO A 207 4.76 4.58 23.36
C PRO A 207 3.98 4.81 24.64
N SER A 208 3.43 6.02 24.83
CA SER A 208 2.60 6.40 25.98
C SER A 208 1.11 6.05 25.82
N GLU A 209 0.68 5.57 24.65
CA GLU A 209 -0.72 5.27 24.33
C GLU A 209 -0.98 3.77 24.41
N GLU A 210 -1.15 3.23 25.62
CA GLU A 210 -1.38 1.78 25.85
C GLU A 210 -2.62 1.24 25.12
N LEU A 211 -3.64 2.06 24.92
CA LEU A 211 -4.89 1.66 24.28
C LEU A 211 -4.86 1.79 22.75
N ARG A 212 -3.88 2.50 22.21
CA ARG A 212 -3.78 2.75 20.77
C ARG A 212 -2.93 1.70 20.08
N ASN A 213 -3.59 0.80 19.40
CA ASN A 213 -2.96 -0.27 18.66
C ASN A 213 -2.50 0.20 17.27
N GLU A 214 -1.52 -0.53 16.72
CA GLU A 214 -1.10 -0.41 15.33
C GLU A 214 -2.29 -0.41 14.36
N ALA A 215 -2.28 0.51 13.38
CA ALA A 215 -3.35 0.60 12.40
C ALA A 215 -3.36 -0.60 11.45
N ILE A 216 -2.19 -1.07 11.05
CA ILE A 216 -2.06 -2.29 10.24
C ILE A 216 -2.32 -3.51 11.13
N SER A 217 -3.10 -4.46 10.64
CA SER A 217 -3.35 -5.74 11.28
C SER A 217 -2.07 -6.59 11.34
N LEU A 218 -1.28 -6.45 12.42
CA LEU A 218 0.00 -7.15 12.58
C LEU A 218 -0.16 -8.66 12.42
N LYS A 219 -1.25 -9.23 12.93
CA LYS A 219 -1.53 -10.68 12.81
C LYS A 219 -1.57 -11.14 11.36
N LYS A 220 -2.22 -10.40 10.47
CA LYS A 220 -2.31 -10.70 9.04
C LYS A 220 -1.00 -10.35 8.34
N PHE A 221 -0.43 -9.20 8.65
CA PHE A 221 0.83 -8.74 8.09
C PHE A 221 1.97 -9.75 8.32
N LEU A 222 2.13 -10.23 9.56
CA LEU A 222 3.16 -11.22 9.94
C LEU A 222 2.88 -12.63 9.40
N LYS A 223 1.65 -12.92 8.94
CA LYS A 223 1.31 -14.16 8.24
C LYS A 223 1.60 -14.12 6.74
N GLY A 224 2.11 -13.01 6.24
CA GLY A 224 2.54 -12.84 4.87
C GLY A 224 1.62 -12.02 3.98
N ASP A 225 0.52 -11.45 4.48
CA ASP A 225 -0.33 -10.57 3.67
C ASP A 225 0.46 -9.37 3.17
N GLY A 226 1.26 -8.74 4.03
CA GLY A 226 2.10 -7.58 3.71
C GLY A 226 3.35 -7.89 2.86
N SER A 227 3.66 -9.15 2.60
CA SER A 227 4.80 -9.55 1.77
C SER A 227 4.43 -9.56 0.28
N TRP A 228 5.41 -9.32 -0.58
CA TRP A 228 5.25 -9.41 -2.03
C TRP A 228 5.20 -10.86 -2.49
N GLY A 229 4.22 -11.22 -3.31
CA GLY A 229 4.07 -12.56 -3.85
C GLY A 229 3.38 -12.58 -5.21
N ALA A 230 3.62 -13.63 -6.01
CA ALA A 230 2.94 -13.84 -7.27
C ALA A 230 1.49 -14.32 -7.07
N ARG A 231 1.23 -14.99 -5.96
CA ARG A 231 -0.08 -15.57 -5.65
C ARG A 231 -0.56 -15.07 -4.30
N LYS A 232 -1.70 -14.36 -4.29
CA LYS A 232 -2.31 -13.79 -3.08
C LYS A 232 -3.81 -14.00 -3.05
N LEU A 233 -4.35 -14.19 -1.84
CA LEU A 233 -5.78 -14.16 -1.59
C LEU A 233 -6.22 -12.70 -1.41
N ILE A 234 -6.99 -12.18 -2.35
CA ILE A 234 -7.46 -10.80 -2.39
C ILE A 234 -8.98 -10.83 -2.52
N LEU A 235 -9.69 -10.26 -1.57
CA LEU A 235 -11.17 -10.18 -1.55
C LEU A 235 -11.87 -11.52 -1.81
N GLY A 236 -11.36 -12.61 -1.23
CA GLY A 236 -11.90 -13.96 -1.41
C GLY A 236 -11.47 -14.68 -2.69
N TRP A 237 -10.70 -14.01 -3.57
CA TRP A 237 -10.18 -14.57 -4.80
C TRP A 237 -8.68 -14.80 -4.74
N ILE A 238 -8.21 -15.87 -5.36
CA ILE A 238 -6.77 -16.10 -5.54
C ILE A 238 -6.36 -15.35 -6.82
N LEU A 239 -5.59 -14.27 -6.65
CA LEU A 239 -4.93 -13.59 -7.77
C LEU A 239 -3.56 -14.24 -7.98
N ASP A 240 -3.36 -14.81 -9.17
CA ASP A 240 -2.10 -15.37 -9.63
C ASP A 240 -1.57 -14.48 -10.78
N THR A 241 -0.33 -14.02 -10.65
CA THR A 241 0.29 -13.06 -11.57
C THR A 241 1.44 -13.68 -12.38
N LEU A 242 1.58 -15.02 -12.36
CA LEU A 242 2.54 -15.77 -13.19
C LEU A 242 1.96 -16.15 -14.51
#